data_844a2d34bd1fba09ab2d53e86a5e7e46
#
_entry.id   844a2d34bd1fba09ab2d53e86a5e7e46
#
_cell.length_a   1.000
_cell.length_b   1.000
_cell.length_c   1.000
_cell.angle_alpha   90.00
_cell.angle_beta   90.00
_cell.angle_gamma   90.00
#
_symmetry.space_group_name_H-M   'P 1'
#
loop_
_entity.id
_entity.type
_entity.pdbx_description
1 polymer ?
#
loop_
_entity_poly.entity_id
_entity_poly.type
_entity_poly.pdbx_seq_one_letter_code
_entity_poly.pdbx_strand_id
1 'polypeptide(L)'
;MKAVLERWAPWLAAAVLVVGLALFAVVKLTGSSSTSPPPHRASRLSAAELNLAYSFLDTAVARKDLGRAWGLVTPALKQDMSLAEWKTGTIPVVPYPVSQANVGMSTVESFTDTASLHVAFTPRPHTAASPAVFTLDLQNVHGRWLVSGWQPSSTVAPHSGK
;
A
#
# COMPACT_ATOMS: atom_id res chain seq x y z
N MET A 1 -37.87 -31.41 40.60
CA MET A 1 -36.51 -30.95 40.27
C MET A 1 -36.43 -29.59 39.52
N LYS A 2 -37.54 -28.89 39.23
CA LYS A 2 -37.51 -27.58 38.55
C LYS A 2 -37.29 -26.38 39.47
N ALA A 3 -37.58 -26.47 40.77
CA ALA A 3 -37.53 -25.33 41.70
C ALA A 3 -36.11 -24.93 42.18
N VAL A 4 -35.09 -25.78 41.98
CA VAL A 4 -33.71 -25.49 42.43
C VAL A 4 -32.93 -24.67 41.38
N LEU A 5 -33.31 -24.76 40.11
CA LEU A 5 -32.59 -24.08 39.03
C LEU A 5 -32.89 -22.57 38.98
N GLU A 6 -34.10 -22.15 39.38
CA GLU A 6 -34.50 -20.72 39.36
C GLU A 6 -33.80 -19.86 40.43
N ARG A 7 -33.39 -20.47 41.56
CA ARG A 7 -32.70 -19.73 42.62
C ARG A 7 -31.25 -19.37 42.33
N TRP A 8 -30.61 -20.02 41.34
CA TRP A 8 -29.20 -19.80 40.99
C TRP A 8 -29.01 -18.93 39.73
N ALA A 9 -30.08 -18.72 38.98
CA ALA A 9 -30.05 -17.93 37.76
C ALA A 9 -29.50 -16.48 37.94
N PRO A 10 -29.92 -15.73 38.98
CA PRO A 10 -29.43 -14.36 39.16
C PRO A 10 -27.94 -14.30 39.52
N TRP A 11 -27.40 -15.32 40.18
CA TRP A 11 -25.99 -15.38 40.57
C TRP A 11 -25.07 -15.70 39.42
N LEU A 12 -25.51 -16.53 38.47
CA LEU A 12 -24.76 -16.82 37.25
C LEU A 12 -24.68 -15.60 36.31
N ALA A 13 -25.78 -14.84 36.20
CA ALA A 13 -25.79 -13.62 35.43
C ALA A 13 -24.83 -12.55 35.99
N ALA A 14 -24.79 -12.40 37.33
CA ALA A 14 -23.87 -11.48 37.99
C ALA A 14 -22.41 -11.89 37.82
N ALA A 15 -22.11 -13.20 37.89
CA ALA A 15 -20.73 -13.69 37.69
C ALA A 15 -20.23 -13.44 36.26
N VAL A 16 -21.06 -13.65 35.25
CA VAL A 16 -20.69 -13.38 33.82
C VAL A 16 -20.44 -11.91 33.61
N LEU A 17 -21.24 -11.02 34.22
CA LEU A 17 -21.09 -9.59 34.08
C LEU A 17 -19.78 -9.06 34.70
N VAL A 18 -19.43 -9.58 35.89
CA VAL A 18 -18.18 -9.22 36.58
C VAL A 18 -16.96 -9.69 35.79
N VAL A 19 -16.98 -10.91 35.25
CA VAL A 19 -15.88 -11.44 34.41
C VAL A 19 -15.77 -10.65 33.13
N GLY A 20 -16.89 -10.30 32.49
CA GLY A 20 -16.90 -9.47 31.26
C GLY A 20 -16.33 -8.07 31.52
N LEU A 21 -16.67 -7.43 32.61
CA LEU A 21 -16.15 -6.12 33.02
C LEU A 21 -14.64 -6.17 33.33
N ALA A 22 -14.20 -7.22 34.03
CA ALA A 22 -12.77 -7.40 34.33
C ALA A 22 -11.94 -7.61 33.07
N LEU A 23 -12.42 -8.42 32.11
CA LEU A 23 -11.74 -8.61 30.80
C LEU A 23 -11.70 -7.32 30.00
N PHE A 24 -12.77 -6.52 30.02
CA PHE A 24 -12.79 -5.23 29.32
C PHE A 24 -11.84 -4.21 29.95
N ALA A 25 -11.72 -4.19 31.27
CA ALA A 25 -10.78 -3.32 31.98
C ALA A 25 -9.34 -3.73 31.74
N VAL A 26 -9.02 -5.03 31.69
CA VAL A 26 -7.68 -5.53 31.36
C VAL A 26 -7.29 -5.14 29.94
N VAL A 27 -8.19 -5.28 28.95
CA VAL A 27 -7.92 -4.85 27.57
C VAL A 27 -7.70 -3.34 27.48
N LYS A 28 -8.39 -2.53 28.31
CA LYS A 28 -8.16 -1.08 28.35
C LYS A 28 -6.88 -0.69 29.10
N LEU A 29 -6.48 -1.44 30.12
CA LEU A 29 -5.26 -1.17 30.91
C LEU A 29 -3.99 -1.72 30.26
N THR A 30 -4.09 -2.76 29.44
CA THR A 30 -3.01 -3.25 28.57
C THR A 30 -3.09 -2.63 27.18
N GLY A 31 -3.89 -1.59 27.01
CA GLY A 31 -3.84 -0.74 25.83
C GLY A 31 -2.40 -0.35 25.62
N SER A 32 -1.73 -1.12 24.75
CA SER A 32 -0.41 -0.82 24.26
C SER A 32 -0.42 0.65 23.91
N SER A 33 0.34 1.43 24.65
CA SER A 33 0.83 2.70 24.15
C SER A 33 1.52 2.34 22.86
N SER A 34 0.79 2.37 21.74
CA SER A 34 1.38 2.49 20.44
C SER A 34 2.14 3.79 20.51
N THR A 35 3.37 3.72 21.03
CA THR A 35 4.37 4.72 20.79
C THR A 35 4.54 4.68 19.28
N SER A 36 3.71 5.47 18.58
CA SER A 36 3.98 5.76 17.17
C SER A 36 5.43 6.18 17.14
N PRO A 37 6.29 5.50 16.38
CA PRO A 37 7.67 5.95 16.24
C PRO A 37 7.57 7.41 15.82
N PRO A 38 8.45 8.29 16.32
CA PRO A 38 8.43 9.70 15.98
C PRO A 38 8.40 9.79 14.45
N PRO A 39 7.60 10.71 13.87
CA PRO A 39 7.53 10.87 12.44
C PRO A 39 8.94 11.10 11.92
N HIS A 40 9.54 10.06 11.35
CA HIS A 40 10.84 10.19 10.72
C HIS A 40 10.64 11.17 9.57
N ARG A 41 11.32 12.29 9.70
CA ARG A 41 11.35 13.39 8.73
C ARG A 41 11.51 12.76 7.34
N ALA A 42 10.64 13.12 6.38
CA ALA A 42 10.69 12.65 5.01
C ALA A 42 12.14 12.68 4.52
N SER A 43 12.77 11.52 4.48
CA SER A 43 14.11 11.36 3.96
C SER A 43 14.04 11.55 2.45
N ARG A 44 15.03 12.21 1.86
CA ARG A 44 15.12 12.21 0.40
C ARG A 44 15.24 10.75 -0.06
N LEU A 45 14.51 10.40 -1.12
CA LEU A 45 14.62 9.09 -1.73
C LEU A 45 16.09 8.76 -2.02
N SER A 46 16.48 7.57 -1.66
CA SER A 46 17.80 7.05 -2.02
C SER A 46 17.89 6.76 -3.51
N ALA A 47 19.09 6.70 -4.04
CA ALA A 47 19.30 6.30 -5.42
C ALA A 47 18.74 4.90 -5.73
N ALA A 48 18.71 4.00 -4.74
CA ALA A 48 18.16 2.66 -4.87
C ALA A 48 16.64 2.68 -5.10
N GLU A 49 15.91 3.49 -4.33
CA GLU A 49 14.45 3.66 -4.48
C GLU A 49 14.09 4.30 -5.81
N LEU A 50 14.83 5.34 -6.24
CA LEU A 50 14.63 5.97 -7.54
C LEU A 50 14.91 5.01 -8.70
N ASN A 51 16.00 4.25 -8.64
CA ASN A 51 16.34 3.26 -9.67
C ASN A 51 15.28 2.16 -9.75
N LEU A 52 14.76 1.70 -8.61
CA LEU A 52 13.65 0.75 -8.56
C LEU A 52 12.41 1.33 -9.23
N ALA A 53 12.03 2.57 -8.89
CA ALA A 53 10.86 3.24 -9.46
C ALA A 53 10.96 3.34 -10.99
N TYR A 54 12.07 3.84 -11.51
CA TYR A 54 12.29 3.92 -12.97
C TYR A 54 12.30 2.54 -13.63
N SER A 55 12.96 1.56 -13.04
CA SER A 55 12.97 0.19 -13.56
C SER A 55 11.57 -0.42 -13.61
N PHE A 56 10.75 -0.19 -12.58
CA PHE A 56 9.36 -0.65 -12.54
C PHE A 56 8.51 0.03 -13.62
N LEU A 57 8.65 1.35 -13.79
CA LEU A 57 7.94 2.08 -14.84
C LEU A 57 8.27 1.56 -16.23
N ASP A 58 9.54 1.31 -16.51
CA ASP A 58 9.99 0.82 -17.81
C ASP A 58 9.57 -0.63 -18.07
N THR A 59 9.65 -1.49 -17.07
CA THR A 59 9.40 -2.94 -17.25
C THR A 59 7.94 -3.32 -17.10
N ALA A 60 7.29 -2.90 -15.99
CA ALA A 60 5.91 -3.29 -15.66
C ALA A 60 4.87 -2.33 -16.24
N VAL A 61 5.02 -1.01 -16.03
CA VAL A 61 4.00 -0.03 -16.44
C VAL A 61 4.03 0.16 -17.96
N ALA A 62 5.19 0.29 -18.58
CA ALA A 62 5.35 0.35 -20.03
C ALA A 62 5.24 -1.01 -20.74
N ARG A 63 5.08 -2.11 -19.98
CA ARG A 63 4.97 -3.50 -20.50
C ARG A 63 6.16 -3.97 -21.34
N LYS A 64 7.35 -3.41 -21.15
CA LYS A 64 8.53 -3.77 -21.97
C LYS A 64 9.19 -5.08 -21.56
N ASP A 65 9.22 -5.40 -20.26
CA ASP A 65 9.83 -6.62 -19.75
C ASP A 65 9.16 -7.09 -18.46
N LEU A 66 8.07 -7.83 -18.61
CA LEU A 66 7.32 -8.38 -17.47
C LEU A 66 8.10 -9.45 -16.70
N GLY A 67 9.03 -10.15 -17.38
CA GLY A 67 9.89 -11.11 -16.70
C GLY A 67 10.82 -10.45 -15.68
N ARG A 68 11.44 -9.34 -16.06
CA ARG A 68 12.26 -8.53 -15.15
C ARG A 68 11.41 -7.84 -14.08
N ALA A 69 10.24 -7.33 -14.45
CA ALA A 69 9.31 -6.69 -13.54
C ALA A 69 8.91 -7.60 -12.37
N TRP A 70 8.76 -8.91 -12.60
CA TRP A 70 8.47 -9.90 -11.57
C TRP A 70 9.43 -9.86 -10.37
N GLY A 71 10.71 -9.63 -10.65
CA GLY A 71 11.73 -9.51 -9.61
C GLY A 71 11.71 -8.19 -8.84
N LEU A 72 10.96 -7.20 -9.29
CA LEU A 72 10.90 -5.86 -8.69
C LEU A 72 9.73 -5.66 -7.74
N VAL A 73 8.77 -6.60 -7.68
CA VAL A 73 7.52 -6.47 -6.93
C VAL A 73 7.44 -7.42 -5.75
N THR A 74 6.70 -7.03 -4.72
CA THR A 74 6.46 -7.86 -3.53
C THR A 74 5.55 -9.06 -3.86
N PRO A 75 5.56 -10.13 -3.04
CA PRO A 75 4.60 -11.23 -3.16
C PRO A 75 3.14 -10.75 -3.11
N ALA A 76 2.84 -9.76 -2.26
CA ALA A 76 1.50 -9.20 -2.15
C ALA A 76 1.02 -8.57 -3.47
N LEU A 77 1.88 -7.81 -4.18
CA LEU A 77 1.51 -7.23 -5.46
C LEU A 77 1.38 -8.28 -6.58
N LYS A 78 2.01 -9.45 -6.42
CA LYS A 78 1.86 -10.58 -7.36
C LYS A 78 0.51 -11.27 -7.25
N GLN A 79 -0.22 -11.14 -6.13
CA GLN A 79 -1.53 -11.75 -5.92
C GLN A 79 -1.54 -13.25 -6.22
N ASP A 80 -0.54 -13.97 -5.69
CA ASP A 80 -0.35 -15.44 -5.87
C ASP A 80 -0.19 -15.92 -7.32
N MET A 81 -0.06 -15.00 -8.29
CA MET A 81 0.23 -15.36 -9.67
C MET A 81 1.57 -16.09 -9.79
N SER A 82 1.67 -16.99 -10.75
CA SER A 82 2.95 -17.52 -11.21
C SER A 82 3.67 -16.54 -12.16
N LEU A 83 4.96 -16.74 -12.36
CA LEU A 83 5.72 -15.97 -13.37
C LEU A 83 5.14 -16.11 -14.78
N ALA A 84 4.59 -17.28 -15.11
CA ALA A 84 4.00 -17.53 -16.42
C ALA A 84 2.75 -16.67 -16.61
N GLU A 85 1.85 -16.64 -15.64
CA GLU A 85 0.65 -15.79 -15.63
C GLU A 85 1.02 -14.30 -15.67
N TRP A 86 2.00 -13.87 -14.87
CA TRP A 86 2.48 -12.50 -14.89
C TRP A 86 2.95 -12.05 -16.27
N LYS A 87 3.66 -12.91 -17.00
CA LYS A 87 4.15 -12.64 -18.36
C LYS A 87 3.04 -12.50 -19.40
N THR A 88 1.80 -12.97 -19.13
CA THR A 88 0.67 -12.76 -20.04
C THR A 88 0.26 -11.30 -20.15
N GLY A 89 0.64 -10.47 -19.16
CA GLY A 89 0.29 -9.06 -19.11
C GLY A 89 -1.01 -8.74 -18.37
N THR A 90 -1.77 -9.74 -17.96
CA THR A 90 -2.95 -9.55 -17.09
C THR A 90 -2.48 -9.49 -15.63
N ILE A 91 -1.95 -8.35 -15.21
CA ILE A 91 -1.33 -8.16 -13.90
C ILE A 91 -1.97 -6.96 -13.19
N PRO A 92 -1.91 -6.90 -11.84
CA PRO A 92 -2.51 -5.82 -11.03
C PRO A 92 -1.68 -4.52 -11.10
N VAL A 93 -1.19 -4.19 -12.28
CA VAL A 93 -0.45 -2.96 -12.58
C VAL A 93 -1.14 -2.28 -13.75
N VAL A 94 -1.70 -1.10 -13.52
CA VAL A 94 -2.31 -0.31 -14.58
C VAL A 94 -1.24 0.13 -15.58
N PRO A 95 -1.35 -0.21 -16.87
CA PRO A 95 -0.36 0.16 -17.87
C PRO A 95 -0.46 1.64 -18.22
N TYR A 96 0.67 2.22 -18.62
CA TYR A 96 0.72 3.57 -19.16
C TYR A 96 1.79 3.66 -20.28
N PRO A 97 1.54 4.43 -21.35
CA PRO A 97 2.51 4.59 -22.44
C PRO A 97 3.64 5.55 -22.03
N VAL A 98 4.54 5.09 -21.16
CA VAL A 98 5.62 5.89 -20.54
C VAL A 98 6.48 6.61 -21.57
N SER A 99 6.71 6.01 -22.74
CA SER A 99 7.48 6.63 -23.82
C SER A 99 6.83 7.87 -24.44
N GLN A 100 5.52 8.08 -24.21
CA GLN A 100 4.76 9.21 -24.74
C GLN A 100 4.63 10.36 -23.75
N ALA A 101 5.23 10.27 -22.56
CA ALA A 101 5.12 11.27 -21.52
C ALA A 101 6.48 11.63 -20.90
N ASN A 102 6.52 12.80 -20.29
CA ASN A 102 7.55 13.16 -19.32
C ASN A 102 7.12 12.66 -17.95
N VAL A 103 8.05 12.08 -17.19
CA VAL A 103 7.78 11.51 -15.86
C VAL A 103 8.34 12.44 -14.80
N GLY A 104 7.47 12.90 -13.90
CA GLY A 104 7.84 13.60 -12.68
C GLY A 104 7.60 12.70 -11.48
N MET A 105 8.50 12.70 -10.50
CA MET A 105 8.32 11.98 -9.23
C MET A 105 8.47 12.93 -8.06
N SER A 106 7.59 12.79 -7.07
CA SER A 106 7.67 13.50 -5.80
C SER A 106 7.41 12.53 -4.65
N THR A 107 8.15 12.71 -3.55
CA THR A 107 7.96 11.91 -2.34
C THR A 107 6.71 12.38 -1.62
N VAL A 108 5.83 11.47 -1.27
CA VAL A 108 4.68 11.71 -0.37
C VAL A 108 5.11 11.43 1.05
N GLU A 109 5.62 10.22 1.29
CA GLU A 109 6.11 9.75 2.59
C GLU A 109 7.35 8.89 2.38
N SER A 110 8.26 8.91 3.35
CA SER A 110 9.43 8.05 3.35
C SER A 110 9.79 7.69 4.79
N PHE A 111 9.79 6.40 5.09
CA PHE A 111 10.17 5.78 6.35
C PHE A 111 11.36 4.83 6.11
N THR A 112 11.83 4.20 7.17
CA THR A 112 12.99 3.29 7.09
C THR A 112 12.75 2.08 6.19
N ASP A 113 11.51 1.60 6.13
CA ASP A 113 11.10 0.35 5.48
C ASP A 113 10.00 0.52 4.43
N THR A 114 9.42 1.71 4.31
CA THR A 114 8.38 2.03 3.33
C THR A 114 8.58 3.42 2.75
N ALA A 115 8.19 3.60 1.49
CA ALA A 115 8.13 4.90 0.86
C ALA A 115 6.96 4.96 -0.13
N SER A 116 6.30 6.11 -0.19
CA SER A 116 5.25 6.39 -1.17
C SER A 116 5.62 7.59 -2.03
N LEU A 117 5.44 7.44 -3.34
CA LEU A 117 5.73 8.47 -4.32
C LEU A 117 4.51 8.78 -5.17
N HIS A 118 4.33 10.05 -5.49
CA HIS A 118 3.49 10.42 -6.62
C HIS A 118 4.34 10.39 -7.91
N VAL A 119 3.82 9.68 -8.90
CA VAL A 119 4.38 9.61 -10.24
C VAL A 119 3.43 10.30 -11.19
N ALA A 120 3.82 11.48 -11.67
CA ALA A 120 3.04 12.27 -12.60
C ALA A 120 3.53 12.07 -14.04
N PHE A 121 2.59 11.77 -14.92
CA PHE A 121 2.84 11.68 -16.36
C PHE A 121 2.28 12.92 -17.07
N THR A 122 3.14 13.68 -17.69
CA THR A 122 2.77 14.81 -18.55
C THR A 122 2.96 14.40 -20.00
N PRO A 123 1.89 14.24 -20.79
CA PRO A 123 1.98 13.84 -22.18
C PRO A 123 2.92 14.76 -22.98
N ARG A 124 3.67 14.18 -23.89
CA ARG A 124 4.44 14.95 -24.87
C ARG A 124 3.50 15.52 -25.94
N PRO A 125 3.84 16.64 -26.56
CA PRO A 125 3.07 17.19 -27.70
C PRO A 125 2.83 16.13 -28.77
N HIS A 126 1.63 16.15 -29.36
CA HIS A 126 1.23 15.27 -30.46
C HIS A 126 1.22 13.76 -30.13
N THR A 127 1.02 13.39 -28.85
CA THR A 127 0.82 11.99 -28.43
C THR A 127 -0.63 11.74 -28.02
N ALA A 128 -1.05 10.47 -28.06
CA ALA A 128 -2.40 10.05 -27.63
C ALA A 128 -2.50 9.82 -26.11
N ALA A 129 -1.40 9.95 -25.38
CA ALA A 129 -1.40 9.78 -23.93
C ALA A 129 -2.20 10.89 -23.25
N SER A 130 -2.85 10.58 -22.13
CA SER A 130 -3.55 11.55 -21.28
C SER A 130 -2.73 11.81 -20.01
N PRO A 131 -2.83 13.02 -19.43
CA PRO A 131 -2.21 13.28 -18.11
C PRO A 131 -2.72 12.29 -17.07
N ALA A 132 -1.80 11.78 -16.24
CA ALA A 132 -2.15 10.85 -15.18
C ALA A 132 -1.21 10.99 -14.00
N VAL A 133 -1.73 10.73 -12.80
CA VAL A 133 -0.93 10.65 -11.58
C VAL A 133 -1.21 9.31 -10.91
N PHE A 134 -0.15 8.65 -10.49
CA PHE A 134 -0.22 7.38 -9.77
C PHE A 134 0.51 7.50 -8.44
N THR A 135 0.09 6.69 -7.49
CA THR A 135 0.85 6.42 -6.27
C THR A 135 1.64 5.15 -6.47
N LEU A 136 2.93 5.23 -6.23
CA LEU A 136 3.87 4.11 -6.23
C LEU A 136 4.33 3.87 -4.80
N ASP A 137 3.98 2.72 -4.25
CA ASP A 137 4.39 2.32 -2.91
C ASP A 137 5.57 1.36 -2.99
N LEU A 138 6.58 1.64 -2.18
CA LEU A 138 7.81 0.87 -2.06
C LEU A 138 7.90 0.28 -0.65
N GLN A 139 8.44 -0.93 -0.54
CA GLN A 139 8.68 -1.60 0.72
C GLN A 139 10.08 -2.21 0.74
N ASN A 140 10.78 -2.03 1.85
CA ASN A 140 12.06 -2.69 2.10
C ASN A 140 11.79 -4.07 2.72
N VAL A 141 12.15 -5.12 2.01
CA VAL A 141 12.00 -6.50 2.44
C VAL A 141 13.40 -7.10 2.59
N HIS A 142 13.84 -7.31 3.82
CA HIS A 142 15.16 -7.86 4.14
C HIS A 142 16.32 -7.09 3.49
N GLY A 143 16.26 -5.75 3.52
CA GLY A 143 17.30 -4.89 2.96
C GLY A 143 17.19 -4.64 1.45
N ARG A 144 16.17 -5.18 0.80
CA ARG A 144 15.89 -4.97 -0.62
C ARG A 144 14.60 -4.19 -0.82
N TRP A 145 14.65 -3.08 -1.52
CA TRP A 145 13.48 -2.33 -1.92
C TRP A 145 12.71 -3.06 -3.04
N LEU A 146 11.38 -3.16 -2.88
CA LEU A 146 10.45 -3.76 -3.83
C LEU A 146 9.22 -2.87 -3.97
N VAL A 147 8.55 -2.93 -5.11
CA VAL A 147 7.26 -2.26 -5.31
C VAL A 147 6.16 -3.08 -4.63
N SER A 148 5.42 -2.45 -3.75
CA SER A 148 4.30 -3.04 -3.00
C SER A 148 2.93 -2.56 -3.48
N GLY A 149 2.86 -1.41 -4.17
CA GLY A 149 1.62 -0.85 -4.68
C GLY A 149 1.80 0.00 -5.94
N TRP A 150 0.81 -0.02 -6.81
CA TRP A 150 0.68 0.86 -7.98
C TRP A 150 -0.78 1.13 -8.26
N GLN A 151 -1.22 2.36 -8.04
CA GLN A 151 -2.63 2.70 -8.18
C GLN A 151 -2.81 4.14 -8.68
N PRO A 152 -3.86 4.41 -9.46
CA PRO A 152 -4.18 5.78 -9.84
C PRO A 152 -4.40 6.63 -8.59
N SER A 153 -3.74 7.78 -8.52
CA SER A 153 -4.07 8.78 -7.51
C SER A 153 -5.38 9.44 -7.90
N SER A 154 -6.30 9.60 -6.94
CA SER A 154 -7.51 10.39 -7.15
C SER A 154 -7.08 11.82 -7.47
N THR A 155 -7.04 12.17 -8.75
CA THR A 155 -6.70 13.52 -9.18
C THR A 155 -7.82 14.44 -8.75
N VAL A 156 -7.52 15.40 -7.90
CA VAL A 156 -8.35 16.61 -7.75
C VAL A 156 -8.50 17.17 -9.16
N ALA A 157 -9.74 17.22 -9.65
CA ALA A 157 -10.03 17.82 -10.94
C ALA A 157 -9.40 19.22 -10.97
N PRO A 158 -8.71 19.62 -12.05
CA PRO A 158 -8.20 20.97 -12.15
C PRO A 158 -9.37 21.93 -11.94
N HIS A 159 -9.25 22.81 -10.96
CA HIS A 159 -10.18 23.91 -10.81
C HIS A 159 -10.14 24.70 -12.13
N SER A 160 -11.21 24.57 -12.92
CA SER A 160 -11.48 25.48 -14.02
C SER A 160 -11.75 26.84 -13.40
N GLY A 161 -10.69 27.61 -13.16
CA GLY A 161 -10.82 29.04 -12.87
C GLY A 161 -11.50 29.70 -14.07
N LYS A 162 -12.72 30.18 -13.85
CA LYS A 162 -13.36 31.18 -14.73
C LYS A 162 -12.69 32.52 -14.51
#